data_a1258638f851434e46824a50b2b560ee
#
_entry.id   a1258638f851434e46824a50b2b560ee
#
_cell.length_a   1.000
_cell.length_b   1.000
_cell.length_c   1.000
_cell.angle_alpha   90.00
_cell.angle_beta   90.00
_cell.angle_gamma   90.00
#
_symmetry.space_group_name_H-M   'P 1'
#
loop_
_entity.id
_entity.type
_entity.pdbx_description
1 polymer ?
#
loop_
_entity_poly.entity_id
_entity_poly.type
_entity_poly.pdbx_seq_one_letter_code
_entity_poly.pdbx_strand_id
1 'polypeptide(L)'
;VSTAVLIIFLYAILSAYVSGGSSILGGLLPTIVDAETTTKIAGVIFTVVFGSFIVVGTTSVDAVNRIIFATKILAFILVLGLLLPKVTVDHLLAMPINNALLISAMPIFFTSFGFHGSIPSLNKYLEGNVKALRISIVVGTAIPLIAYILWQLATHGVLSQTEFMEILERDPTLNGLAEAAHHITGSSIVGIVVRLFSALALITSFLGVALGLFEALEDLLKRVNISAGRKSLGLLTFLPPMLFAFFYPQGFITALGYAGQMFAFYAVVLPIAMVWRLRNKNANLAYRVKGGKASLIIALVIGVF
;
A
#
# COMPACT_ATOMS: atom_id res chain seq x y z
N VAL A 1 -10.58 -18.78 -9.32
CA VAL A 1 -10.09 -17.54 -9.98
C VAL A 1 -9.91 -16.42 -8.97
N SER A 2 -10.92 -16.08 -8.15
CA SER A 2 -10.82 -14.94 -7.21
C SER A 2 -9.70 -15.09 -6.18
N THR A 3 -9.51 -16.27 -5.60
CA THR A 3 -8.44 -16.53 -4.61
C THR A 3 -7.05 -16.40 -5.24
N ALA A 4 -6.86 -16.91 -6.46
CA ALA A 4 -5.58 -16.79 -7.15
C ALA A 4 -5.22 -15.32 -7.45
N VAL A 5 -6.17 -14.54 -7.94
CA VAL A 5 -5.97 -13.09 -8.20
C VAL A 5 -5.65 -12.34 -6.91
N LEU A 6 -6.36 -12.65 -5.81
CA LEU A 6 -6.07 -12.06 -4.50
C LEU A 6 -4.64 -12.40 -4.03
N ILE A 7 -4.21 -13.64 -4.16
CA ILE A 7 -2.87 -14.06 -3.75
C ILE A 7 -1.80 -13.37 -4.59
N ILE A 8 -1.96 -13.30 -5.92
CA ILE A 8 -1.03 -12.59 -6.81
C ILE A 8 -0.96 -11.10 -6.43
N PHE A 9 -2.11 -10.47 -6.21
CA PHE A 9 -2.19 -9.09 -5.74
C PHE A 9 -1.45 -8.88 -4.42
N LEU A 10 -1.69 -9.73 -3.41
CA LEU A 10 -1.02 -9.63 -2.11
C LEU A 10 0.49 -9.86 -2.21
N TYR A 11 0.94 -10.79 -3.05
CA TYR A 11 2.37 -10.99 -3.33
C TYR A 11 3.00 -9.77 -3.99
N ALA A 12 2.34 -9.16 -4.96
CA ALA A 12 2.84 -7.97 -5.63
C ALA A 12 3.00 -6.79 -4.65
N ILE A 13 1.98 -6.53 -3.82
CA ILE A 13 2.06 -5.48 -2.78
C ILE A 13 3.14 -5.81 -1.75
N LEU A 14 3.21 -7.06 -1.29
CA LEU A 14 4.21 -7.44 -0.29
C LEU A 14 5.63 -7.30 -0.85
N SER A 15 5.84 -7.63 -2.12
CA SER A 15 7.11 -7.41 -2.83
C SER A 15 7.49 -5.93 -2.88
N ALA A 16 6.52 -5.04 -3.15
CA ALA A 16 6.73 -3.61 -3.08
C ALA A 16 7.17 -3.19 -1.67
N TYR A 17 6.48 -3.64 -0.63
CA TYR A 17 6.82 -3.26 0.74
C TYR A 17 8.18 -3.80 1.20
N VAL A 18 8.59 -4.98 0.76
CA VAL A 18 9.94 -5.48 1.02
C VAL A 18 10.97 -4.62 0.31
N SER A 19 10.78 -4.28 -0.98
CA SER A 19 11.69 -3.38 -1.72
C SER A 19 11.76 -1.99 -1.09
N GLY A 20 10.62 -1.40 -0.72
CA GLY A 20 10.59 -0.10 -0.03
C GLY A 20 11.25 -0.13 1.35
N GLY A 21 11.00 -1.19 2.12
CA GLY A 21 11.64 -1.41 3.43
C GLY A 21 13.15 -1.62 3.32
N SER A 22 13.60 -2.33 2.27
CA SER A 22 15.02 -2.51 1.94
C SER A 22 15.71 -1.17 1.69
N SER A 23 15.08 -0.30 0.89
CA SER A 23 15.60 1.03 0.56
C SER A 23 15.73 1.91 1.81
N ILE A 24 14.64 2.05 2.60
CA ILE A 24 14.66 2.90 3.80
C ILE A 24 15.65 2.37 4.85
N LEU A 25 15.66 1.08 5.11
CA LEU A 25 16.58 0.48 6.09
C LEU A 25 18.03 0.51 5.57
N GLY A 26 18.23 0.26 4.27
CA GLY A 26 19.54 0.34 3.63
C GLY A 26 20.16 1.74 3.73
N GLY A 27 19.35 2.80 3.60
CA GLY A 27 19.79 4.17 3.79
C GLY A 27 20.11 4.55 5.26
N LEU A 28 19.76 3.71 6.23
CA LEU A 28 20.08 3.89 7.65
C LEU A 28 21.31 3.06 8.08
N LEU A 29 21.64 2.01 7.35
CA LEU A 29 22.78 1.15 7.67
C LEU A 29 24.08 1.77 7.11
N PRO A 30 25.21 1.60 7.81
CA PRO A 30 26.51 1.92 7.22
C PRO A 30 26.75 1.02 6.00
N THR A 31 27.34 1.58 4.95
CA THR A 31 27.70 0.80 3.76
C THR A 31 28.77 -0.23 4.13
N ILE A 32 28.40 -1.52 4.09
CA ILE A 32 29.27 -2.61 4.55
C ILE A 32 30.25 -3.01 3.45
N VAL A 33 29.75 -3.18 2.22
CA VAL A 33 30.56 -3.56 1.05
C VAL A 33 30.33 -2.54 -0.07
N ASP A 34 29.09 -2.48 -0.56
CA ASP A 34 28.59 -1.51 -1.54
C ASP A 34 27.12 -1.21 -1.23
N ALA A 35 26.57 -0.16 -1.84
CA ALA A 35 25.21 0.29 -1.57
C ALA A 35 24.14 -0.75 -1.97
N GLU A 36 24.39 -1.49 -3.05
CA GLU A 36 23.45 -2.51 -3.53
C GLU A 36 23.39 -3.70 -2.57
N THR A 37 24.53 -4.23 -2.17
CA THR A 37 24.64 -5.33 -1.21
C THR A 37 24.06 -4.93 0.15
N THR A 38 24.32 -3.70 0.62
CA THR A 38 23.75 -3.16 1.86
C THR A 38 22.22 -3.13 1.80
N THR A 39 21.65 -2.69 0.67
CA THR A 39 20.20 -2.67 0.46
C THR A 39 19.60 -4.09 0.44
N LYS A 40 20.26 -5.05 -0.19
CA LYS A 40 19.82 -6.46 -0.20
C LYS A 40 19.82 -7.07 1.20
N ILE A 41 20.88 -6.84 1.97
CA ILE A 41 20.96 -7.28 3.38
C ILE A 41 19.86 -6.63 4.21
N ALA A 42 19.62 -5.33 4.03
CA ALA A 42 18.54 -4.60 4.70
C ALA A 42 17.17 -5.21 4.41
N GLY A 43 16.93 -5.65 3.17
CA GLY A 43 15.68 -6.34 2.78
C GLY A 43 15.48 -7.68 3.47
N VAL A 44 16.55 -8.45 3.61
CA VAL A 44 16.50 -9.71 4.38
C VAL A 44 16.23 -9.43 5.85
N ILE A 45 16.93 -8.48 6.46
CA ILE A 45 16.73 -8.08 7.86
C ILE A 45 15.29 -7.60 8.07
N PHE A 46 14.80 -6.69 7.22
CA PHE A 46 13.44 -6.17 7.27
C PHE A 46 12.41 -7.30 7.23
N THR A 47 12.54 -8.20 6.26
CA THR A 47 11.59 -9.31 6.06
C THR A 47 11.63 -10.31 7.23
N VAL A 48 12.81 -10.66 7.72
CA VAL A 48 12.96 -11.60 8.84
C VAL A 48 12.44 -11.00 10.13
N VAL A 49 12.80 -9.76 10.45
CA VAL A 49 12.37 -9.09 11.68
C VAL A 49 10.85 -8.93 11.69
N PHE A 50 10.26 -8.27 10.70
CA PHE A 50 8.84 -8.00 10.70
C PHE A 50 7.99 -9.21 10.31
N GLY A 51 8.50 -10.11 9.46
CA GLY A 51 7.84 -11.37 9.15
C GLY A 51 7.77 -12.34 10.32
N SER A 52 8.73 -12.28 11.25
CA SER A 52 8.70 -13.11 12.45
C SER A 52 7.47 -12.85 13.32
N PHE A 53 6.98 -11.61 13.41
CA PHE A 53 5.76 -11.28 14.15
C PHE A 53 4.53 -12.01 13.56
N ILE A 54 4.46 -12.14 12.23
CA ILE A 54 3.38 -12.88 11.54
C ILE A 54 3.45 -14.37 11.88
N VAL A 55 4.66 -14.94 11.84
CA VAL A 55 4.86 -16.37 12.14
C VAL A 55 4.59 -16.68 13.61
N VAL A 56 4.91 -15.77 14.53
CA VAL A 56 4.64 -15.93 15.97
C VAL A 56 3.14 -15.90 16.24
N GLY A 57 2.40 -14.94 15.69
CA GLY A 57 0.94 -14.92 15.83
C GLY A 57 0.30 -13.53 15.69
N THR A 58 -1.01 -13.53 15.45
CA THR A 58 -1.83 -12.34 15.20
C THR A 58 -1.86 -11.35 16.37
N THR A 59 -1.83 -11.84 17.61
CA THR A 59 -1.81 -10.99 18.82
C THR A 59 -0.56 -10.11 18.87
N SER A 60 0.60 -10.67 18.50
CA SER A 60 1.86 -9.91 18.43
C SER A 60 1.81 -8.84 17.35
N VAL A 61 1.22 -9.16 16.21
CA VAL A 61 1.03 -8.20 15.11
C VAL A 61 0.14 -7.04 15.54
N ASP A 62 -1.00 -7.31 16.19
CA ASP A 62 -1.94 -6.28 16.62
C ASP A 62 -1.31 -5.30 17.63
N ALA A 63 -0.62 -5.83 18.65
CA ALA A 63 0.04 -5.00 19.67
C ALA A 63 1.10 -4.08 19.06
N VAL A 64 1.99 -4.63 18.22
CA VAL A 64 3.04 -3.87 17.54
C VAL A 64 2.43 -2.85 16.58
N ASN A 65 1.42 -3.26 15.79
CA ASN A 65 0.79 -2.38 14.80
C ASN A 65 0.09 -1.17 15.45
N ARG A 66 -0.54 -1.32 16.61
CA ARG A 66 -1.17 -0.19 17.34
C ARG A 66 -0.17 0.88 17.75
N ILE A 67 0.98 0.46 18.31
CA ILE A 67 2.03 1.39 18.75
C ILE A 67 2.62 2.10 17.53
N ILE A 68 3.01 1.34 16.50
CA ILE A 68 3.59 1.90 15.28
C ILE A 68 2.59 2.83 14.58
N PHE A 69 1.31 2.48 14.54
CA PHE A 69 0.27 3.31 13.94
C PHE A 69 0.13 4.66 14.66
N ALA A 70 0.10 4.68 15.98
CA ALA A 70 0.05 5.92 16.75
C ALA A 70 1.28 6.81 16.49
N THR A 71 2.47 6.21 16.51
CA THR A 71 3.73 6.91 16.21
C THR A 71 3.77 7.43 14.78
N LYS A 72 3.25 6.65 13.81
CA LYS A 72 3.12 7.05 12.39
C LYS A 72 2.23 8.29 12.23
N ILE A 73 1.09 8.34 12.90
CA ILE A 73 0.19 9.51 12.83
C ILE A 73 0.89 10.74 13.40
N LEU A 74 1.60 10.62 14.52
CA LEU A 74 2.37 11.72 15.07
C LEU A 74 3.47 12.20 14.10
N ALA A 75 4.23 11.27 13.53
CA ALA A 75 5.25 11.59 12.52
C ALA A 75 4.64 12.26 11.28
N PHE A 76 3.48 11.81 10.82
CA PHE A 76 2.75 12.43 9.70
C PHE A 76 2.37 13.88 10.00
N ILE A 77 1.81 14.15 11.18
CA ILE A 77 1.47 15.52 11.61
C ILE A 77 2.72 16.40 11.66
N LEU A 78 3.83 15.86 12.17
CA LEU A 78 5.11 16.58 12.22
C LEU A 78 5.64 16.89 10.82
N VAL A 79 5.62 15.93 9.89
CA VAL A 79 6.02 16.18 8.49
C VAL A 79 5.18 17.28 7.87
N LEU A 80 3.87 17.22 8.01
CA LEU A 80 2.98 18.26 7.47
C LEU A 80 3.26 19.62 8.11
N GLY A 81 3.45 19.67 9.42
CA GLY A 81 3.78 20.91 10.14
C GLY A 81 5.10 21.55 9.69
N LEU A 82 6.07 20.73 9.27
CA LEU A 82 7.37 21.20 8.79
C LEU A 82 7.35 21.58 7.29
N LEU A 83 6.56 20.89 6.46
CA LEU A 83 6.52 21.11 5.02
C LEU A 83 5.47 22.15 4.59
N LEU A 84 4.25 22.11 5.13
CA LEU A 84 3.17 23.02 4.69
C LEU A 84 3.53 24.51 4.74
N PRO A 85 4.27 25.03 5.72
CA PRO A 85 4.69 26.44 5.73
C PRO A 85 5.65 26.82 4.60
N LYS A 86 6.26 25.83 3.92
CA LYS A 86 7.24 26.02 2.84
C LYS A 86 6.62 25.83 1.45
N VAL A 87 5.33 25.55 1.38
CA VAL A 87 4.57 25.36 0.13
C VAL A 87 4.52 26.67 -0.64
N THR A 88 4.85 26.61 -1.92
CA THR A 88 4.72 27.72 -2.88
C THR A 88 3.60 27.42 -3.87
N VAL A 89 2.82 28.46 -4.19
CA VAL A 89 1.69 28.32 -5.13
C VAL A 89 2.19 28.01 -6.54
N ASP A 90 3.34 28.55 -6.93
CA ASP A 90 3.94 28.33 -8.23
C ASP A 90 4.25 26.84 -8.51
N HIS A 91 4.73 26.13 -7.50
CA HIS A 91 4.97 24.68 -7.63
C HIS A 91 3.66 23.91 -7.77
N LEU A 92 2.61 24.31 -7.03
CA LEU A 92 1.29 23.63 -7.10
C LEU A 92 0.58 23.87 -8.42
N LEU A 93 0.80 25.03 -9.07
CA LEU A 93 0.19 25.36 -10.36
C LEU A 93 1.02 24.92 -11.56
N ALA A 94 2.21 24.37 -11.34
CA ALA A 94 3.04 23.85 -12.42
C ALA A 94 2.32 22.69 -13.12
N MET A 95 2.20 22.80 -14.46
CA MET A 95 1.61 21.73 -15.26
C MET A 95 2.55 20.53 -15.33
N PRO A 96 2.03 19.28 -15.37
CA PRO A 96 2.88 18.11 -15.45
C PRO A 96 3.71 18.13 -16.75
N ILE A 97 5.00 17.78 -16.64
CA ILE A 97 5.93 17.71 -17.76
C ILE A 97 5.44 16.71 -18.81
N ASN A 98 4.81 15.61 -18.35
CA ASN A 98 4.27 14.59 -19.24
C ASN A 98 2.92 14.09 -18.71
N ASN A 99 1.84 14.35 -19.45
CA ASN A 99 0.49 13.91 -19.11
C ASN A 99 0.34 12.37 -19.06
N ALA A 100 1.18 11.61 -19.77
CA ALA A 100 1.17 10.16 -19.72
C ALA A 100 1.55 9.63 -18.32
N LEU A 101 2.33 10.38 -17.54
CA LEU A 101 2.67 10.02 -16.16
C LEU A 101 1.44 10.00 -15.24
N LEU A 102 0.45 10.86 -15.50
CA LEU A 102 -0.81 10.85 -14.74
C LEU A 102 -1.56 9.54 -14.94
N ILE A 103 -1.62 9.04 -16.18
CA ILE A 103 -2.28 7.77 -16.51
C ILE A 103 -1.52 6.60 -15.86
N SER A 104 -0.20 6.59 -15.95
CA SER A 104 0.62 5.52 -15.34
C SER A 104 0.56 5.49 -13.82
N ALA A 105 0.26 6.62 -13.17
CA ALA A 105 0.10 6.72 -11.72
C ALA A 105 -1.28 6.22 -11.23
N MET A 106 -2.31 6.17 -12.08
CA MET A 106 -3.67 5.77 -11.68
C MET A 106 -3.74 4.42 -10.97
N PRO A 107 -3.10 3.32 -11.42
CA PRO A 107 -3.12 2.04 -10.73
C PRO A 107 -2.52 2.13 -9.32
N ILE A 108 -1.47 2.95 -9.13
CA ILE A 108 -0.82 3.17 -7.83
C ILE A 108 -1.76 3.90 -6.89
N PHE A 109 -2.40 4.99 -7.33
CA PHE A 109 -3.41 5.70 -6.54
C PHE A 109 -4.58 4.81 -6.19
N PHE A 110 -5.00 3.93 -7.10
CA PHE A 110 -6.09 3.01 -6.84
C PHE A 110 -5.77 2.01 -5.72
N THR A 111 -4.52 1.50 -5.65
CA THR A 111 -4.10 0.62 -4.55
C THR A 111 -4.14 1.29 -3.18
N SER A 112 -4.00 2.63 -3.13
CA SER A 112 -4.05 3.39 -1.87
C SER A 112 -5.40 3.26 -1.15
N PHE A 113 -6.46 2.84 -1.85
CA PHE A 113 -7.77 2.55 -1.31
C PHE A 113 -8.07 1.04 -1.24
N GLY A 114 -7.05 0.22 -1.01
CA GLY A 114 -7.06 -1.24 -1.03
C GLY A 114 -7.80 -1.94 0.13
N PHE A 115 -8.85 -1.35 0.71
CA PHE A 115 -9.58 -1.88 1.86
C PHE A 115 -10.64 -2.95 1.52
N HIS A 116 -10.86 -3.26 0.25
CA HIS A 116 -11.98 -4.10 -0.23
C HIS A 116 -11.99 -5.50 0.40
N GLY A 117 -10.82 -6.05 0.72
CA GLY A 117 -10.69 -7.33 1.41
C GLY A 117 -11.26 -7.34 2.83
N SER A 118 -11.36 -6.18 3.48
CA SER A 118 -11.88 -6.05 4.85
C SER A 118 -13.40 -5.89 4.91
N ILE A 119 -14.08 -5.64 3.78
CA ILE A 119 -15.54 -5.41 3.74
C ILE A 119 -16.33 -6.59 4.32
N PRO A 120 -16.05 -7.87 3.98
CA PRO A 120 -16.77 -9.00 4.55
C PRO A 120 -16.64 -9.09 6.08
N SER A 121 -15.44 -8.87 6.61
CA SER A 121 -15.17 -8.88 8.06
C SER A 121 -15.89 -7.72 8.77
N LEU A 122 -15.87 -6.52 8.17
CA LEU A 122 -16.59 -5.36 8.68
C LEU A 122 -18.09 -5.57 8.67
N ASN A 123 -18.65 -6.16 7.60
CA ASN A 123 -20.07 -6.50 7.51
C ASN A 123 -20.49 -7.51 8.59
N LYS A 124 -19.64 -8.52 8.87
CA LYS A 124 -19.87 -9.48 9.95
C LYS A 124 -19.82 -8.80 11.32
N TYR A 125 -18.85 -7.92 11.55
CA TYR A 125 -18.72 -7.15 12.79
C TYR A 125 -19.92 -6.24 13.05
N LEU A 126 -20.49 -5.64 11.99
CA LEU A 126 -21.66 -4.77 12.04
C LEU A 126 -23.00 -5.55 11.93
N GLU A 127 -22.96 -6.88 12.04
CA GLU A 127 -24.15 -7.75 12.00
C GLU A 127 -25.06 -7.51 10.78
N GLY A 128 -24.47 -7.15 9.64
CA GLY A 128 -25.21 -6.87 8.40
C GLY A 128 -25.92 -5.51 8.37
N ASN A 129 -25.65 -4.60 9.31
CA ASN A 129 -26.23 -3.26 9.31
C ASN A 129 -25.70 -2.43 8.14
N VAL A 130 -26.49 -2.35 7.06
CA VAL A 130 -26.15 -1.67 5.80
C VAL A 130 -25.83 -0.18 6.00
N LYS A 131 -26.59 0.51 6.89
CA LYS A 131 -26.38 1.94 7.15
C LYS A 131 -25.03 2.17 7.85
N ALA A 132 -24.75 1.40 8.88
CA ALA A 132 -23.47 1.47 9.60
C ALA A 132 -22.31 1.11 8.67
N LEU A 133 -22.44 0.07 7.85
CA LEU A 133 -21.43 -0.34 6.87
C LEU A 133 -21.13 0.79 5.86
N ARG A 134 -22.15 1.43 5.30
CA ARG A 134 -21.97 2.55 4.37
C ARG A 134 -21.26 3.74 5.01
N ILE A 135 -21.65 4.12 6.23
CA ILE A 135 -21.01 5.20 6.97
C ILE A 135 -19.54 4.85 7.23
N SER A 136 -19.26 3.63 7.70
CA SER A 136 -17.88 3.18 7.96
C SER A 136 -17.01 3.21 6.70
N ILE A 137 -17.54 2.81 5.54
CA ILE A 137 -16.82 2.87 4.27
C ILE A 137 -16.56 4.32 3.87
N VAL A 138 -17.57 5.19 3.88
CA VAL A 138 -17.44 6.59 3.45
C VAL A 138 -16.47 7.34 4.36
N VAL A 139 -16.65 7.26 5.67
CA VAL A 139 -15.77 7.95 6.64
C VAL A 139 -14.38 7.35 6.63
N GLY A 140 -14.29 6.01 6.60
CA GLY A 140 -13.01 5.28 6.56
C GLY A 140 -12.19 5.54 5.30
N THR A 141 -12.81 5.97 4.19
CA THR A 141 -12.09 6.37 2.96
C THR A 141 -11.84 7.87 2.90
N ALA A 142 -12.71 8.69 3.48
CA ALA A 142 -12.54 10.14 3.49
C ALA A 142 -11.32 10.58 4.32
N ILE A 143 -11.07 9.93 5.46
CA ILE A 143 -9.91 10.25 6.32
C ILE A 143 -8.58 10.03 5.57
N PRO A 144 -8.29 8.85 4.98
CA PRO A 144 -7.09 8.67 4.16
C PRO A 144 -7.03 9.62 2.96
N LEU A 145 -8.16 9.90 2.30
CA LEU A 145 -8.20 10.84 1.18
C LEU A 145 -7.70 12.22 1.58
N ILE A 146 -8.18 12.75 2.71
CA ILE A 146 -7.71 14.04 3.24
C ILE A 146 -6.21 13.98 3.54
N ALA A 147 -5.75 12.91 4.17
CA ALA A 147 -4.33 12.72 4.46
C ALA A 147 -3.48 12.68 3.17
N TYR A 148 -3.93 11.97 2.13
CA TYR A 148 -3.24 11.94 0.84
C TYR A 148 -3.21 13.29 0.14
N ILE A 149 -4.31 14.05 0.18
CA ILE A 149 -4.36 15.41 -0.38
C ILE A 149 -3.35 16.31 0.36
N LEU A 150 -3.34 16.29 1.69
CA LEU A 150 -2.39 17.08 2.49
C LEU A 150 -0.93 16.67 2.21
N TRP A 151 -0.67 15.38 2.05
CA TRP A 151 0.65 14.89 1.68
C TRP A 151 1.08 15.38 0.29
N GLN A 152 0.19 15.28 -0.71
CA GLN A 152 0.47 15.74 -2.07
C GLN A 152 0.71 17.27 -2.10
N LEU A 153 -0.11 18.05 -1.39
CA LEU A 153 0.07 19.47 -1.27
C LEU A 153 1.44 19.83 -0.62
N ALA A 154 1.80 19.10 0.44
CA ALA A 154 3.06 19.33 1.13
C ALA A 154 4.27 18.95 0.26
N THR A 155 4.24 17.83 -0.43
CA THR A 155 5.36 17.34 -1.25
C THR A 155 5.50 18.13 -2.56
N HIS A 156 4.43 18.26 -3.34
CA HIS A 156 4.47 18.99 -4.62
C HIS A 156 4.58 20.52 -4.43
N GLY A 157 4.08 21.05 -3.33
CA GLY A 157 4.20 22.48 -3.06
C GLY A 157 5.60 22.92 -2.61
N VAL A 158 6.40 21.98 -2.10
CA VAL A 158 7.78 22.23 -1.65
C VAL A 158 8.80 21.87 -2.73
N LEU A 159 8.57 20.80 -3.47
CA LEU A 159 9.46 20.28 -4.51
C LEU A 159 9.04 20.82 -5.89
N SER A 160 9.95 21.51 -6.59
CA SER A 160 9.71 21.77 -8.01
C SER A 160 9.77 20.49 -8.84
N GLN A 161 9.09 20.46 -9.98
CA GLN A 161 9.09 19.26 -10.84
C GLN A 161 10.50 18.90 -11.33
N THR A 162 11.33 19.88 -11.64
CA THR A 162 12.71 19.68 -12.10
C THR A 162 13.57 19.04 -11.00
N GLU A 163 13.53 19.58 -9.80
CA GLU A 163 14.25 19.02 -8.65
C GLU A 163 13.79 17.59 -8.33
N PHE A 164 12.48 17.36 -8.42
CA PHE A 164 11.92 16.02 -8.19
C PHE A 164 12.39 15.01 -9.25
N MET A 165 12.46 15.41 -10.52
CA MET A 165 12.98 14.56 -11.58
C MET A 165 14.47 14.26 -11.41
N GLU A 166 15.31 15.24 -11.06
CA GLU A 166 16.74 15.03 -10.77
C GLU A 166 16.96 14.03 -9.63
N ILE A 167 16.08 14.08 -8.60
CA ILE A 167 16.14 13.13 -7.48
C ILE A 167 15.78 11.74 -7.92
N LEU A 168 14.70 11.58 -8.71
CA LEU A 168 14.28 10.29 -9.23
C LEU A 168 15.32 9.65 -10.16
N GLU A 169 16.10 10.46 -10.89
CA GLU A 169 17.20 9.97 -11.70
C GLU A 169 18.36 9.43 -10.85
N ARG A 170 18.63 10.04 -9.70
CA ARG A 170 19.69 9.62 -8.77
C ARG A 170 19.29 8.45 -7.89
N ASP A 171 18.13 8.56 -7.27
CA ASP A 171 17.58 7.54 -6.37
C ASP A 171 16.06 7.47 -6.48
N PRO A 172 15.50 6.61 -7.35
CA PRO A 172 14.05 6.47 -7.54
C PRO A 172 13.37 5.72 -6.39
N THR A 173 13.98 5.68 -5.22
CA THR A 173 13.48 4.96 -4.05
C THR A 173 12.86 5.92 -3.02
N LEU A 174 12.25 5.33 -1.98
CA LEU A 174 11.72 6.13 -0.86
C LEU A 174 12.82 6.84 -0.07
N ASN A 175 14.04 6.32 -0.08
CA ASN A 175 15.17 7.00 0.53
C ASN A 175 15.51 8.28 -0.25
N GLY A 176 15.48 8.25 -1.59
CA GLY A 176 15.67 9.43 -2.43
C GLY A 176 14.66 10.54 -2.12
N LEU A 177 13.38 10.21 -1.91
CA LEU A 177 12.37 11.18 -1.51
C LEU A 177 12.70 11.85 -0.14
N ALA A 178 13.17 11.08 0.83
CA ALA A 178 13.55 11.62 2.14
C ALA A 178 14.79 12.52 2.05
N GLU A 179 15.76 12.15 1.21
CA GLU A 179 16.95 12.95 0.92
C GLU A 179 16.60 14.27 0.23
N ALA A 180 15.66 14.21 -0.72
CA ALA A 180 15.10 15.38 -1.38
C ALA A 180 14.49 16.37 -0.39
N ALA A 181 13.62 15.89 0.46
CA ALA A 181 12.96 16.72 1.47
C ALA A 181 13.99 17.39 2.41
N HIS A 182 15.06 16.68 2.76
CA HIS A 182 16.19 17.24 3.50
C HIS A 182 16.90 18.35 2.72
N HIS A 183 17.29 18.08 1.48
CA HIS A 183 18.12 18.98 0.68
C HIS A 183 17.40 20.32 0.40
N ILE A 184 16.14 20.26 0.00
CA ILE A 184 15.36 21.45 -0.38
C ILE A 184 14.97 22.28 0.84
N THR A 185 14.65 21.64 1.95
CA THR A 185 14.27 22.38 3.16
C THR A 185 15.49 22.92 3.93
N GLY A 186 16.70 22.45 3.62
CA GLY A 186 17.91 22.74 4.36
C GLY A 186 17.87 22.26 5.82
N SER A 187 16.91 21.39 6.16
CA SER A 187 16.67 20.93 7.53
C SER A 187 16.87 19.43 7.66
N SER A 188 17.88 19.04 8.41
CA SER A 188 18.13 17.63 8.76
C SER A 188 16.94 16.99 9.47
N ILE A 189 16.20 17.77 10.26
CA ILE A 189 15.02 17.29 10.98
C ILE A 189 13.95 16.84 10.00
N VAL A 190 13.71 17.58 8.91
CA VAL A 190 12.71 17.21 7.90
C VAL A 190 13.07 15.87 7.26
N GLY A 191 14.31 15.67 6.83
CA GLY A 191 14.76 14.39 6.26
C GLY A 191 14.59 13.22 7.23
N ILE A 192 14.95 13.41 8.51
CA ILE A 192 14.78 12.38 9.55
C ILE A 192 13.31 12.05 9.76
N VAL A 193 12.43 13.03 9.89
CA VAL A 193 11.01 12.81 10.16
C VAL A 193 10.29 12.20 8.96
N VAL A 194 10.61 12.62 7.73
CA VAL A 194 10.08 11.99 6.50
C VAL A 194 10.52 10.52 6.41
N ARG A 195 11.79 10.22 6.68
CA ARG A 195 12.32 8.84 6.68
C ARG A 195 11.66 7.99 7.76
N LEU A 196 11.51 8.53 8.98
CA LEU A 196 10.81 7.85 10.07
C LEU A 196 9.35 7.56 9.71
N PHE A 197 8.62 8.55 9.21
CA PHE A 197 7.25 8.37 8.74
C PHE A 197 7.13 7.30 7.68
N SER A 198 8.00 7.34 6.65
CA SER A 198 8.01 6.35 5.56
C SER A 198 8.29 4.94 6.08
N ALA A 199 9.26 4.78 7.00
CA ALA A 199 9.56 3.50 7.63
C ALA A 199 8.36 2.94 8.40
N LEU A 200 7.74 3.76 9.25
CA LEU A 200 6.57 3.35 10.05
C LEU A 200 5.36 3.02 9.15
N ALA A 201 5.17 3.80 8.08
CA ALA A 201 4.11 3.55 7.10
C ALA A 201 4.31 2.21 6.38
N LEU A 202 5.54 1.93 5.94
CA LEU A 202 5.89 0.65 5.31
C LEU A 202 5.72 -0.54 6.25
N ILE A 203 6.21 -0.44 7.49
CA ILE A 203 6.12 -1.51 8.47
C ILE A 203 4.65 -1.85 8.77
N THR A 204 3.80 -0.85 9.02
CA THR A 204 2.37 -1.10 9.27
C THR A 204 1.67 -1.73 8.08
N SER A 205 1.99 -1.27 6.87
CA SER A 205 1.43 -1.80 5.62
C SER A 205 1.93 -3.22 5.34
N PHE A 206 3.24 -3.47 5.54
CA PHE A 206 3.84 -4.79 5.42
C PHE A 206 3.17 -5.79 6.36
N LEU A 207 3.01 -5.46 7.65
CA LEU A 207 2.39 -6.34 8.64
C LEU A 207 0.95 -6.69 8.26
N GLY A 208 0.16 -5.71 7.82
CA GLY A 208 -1.23 -5.93 7.42
C GLY A 208 -1.36 -6.83 6.19
N VAL A 209 -0.57 -6.56 5.14
CA VAL A 209 -0.60 -7.35 3.89
C VAL A 209 0.01 -8.73 4.09
N ALA A 210 1.10 -8.84 4.83
CA ALA A 210 1.75 -10.11 5.13
C ALA A 210 0.83 -11.04 5.92
N LEU A 211 0.09 -10.51 6.92
CA LEU A 211 -0.91 -11.28 7.64
C LEU A 211 -2.03 -11.76 6.71
N GLY A 212 -2.56 -10.86 5.87
CA GLY A 212 -3.60 -11.22 4.91
C GLY A 212 -3.15 -12.30 3.90
N LEU A 213 -1.91 -12.23 3.42
CA LEU A 213 -1.34 -13.23 2.53
C LEU A 213 -1.12 -14.58 3.25
N PHE A 214 -0.60 -14.51 4.48
CA PHE A 214 -0.37 -15.71 5.30
C PHE A 214 -1.68 -16.47 5.54
N GLU A 215 -2.74 -15.77 5.94
CA GLU A 215 -4.06 -16.35 6.18
C GLU A 215 -4.71 -16.87 4.88
N ALA A 216 -4.57 -16.13 3.76
CA ALA A 216 -5.09 -16.57 2.46
C ALA A 216 -4.40 -17.85 1.96
N LEU A 217 -3.08 -17.97 2.16
CA LEU A 217 -2.33 -19.18 1.83
C LEU A 217 -2.71 -20.35 2.74
N GLU A 218 -2.87 -20.11 4.04
CA GLU A 218 -3.33 -21.13 4.99
C GLU A 218 -4.71 -21.67 4.59
N ASP A 219 -5.65 -20.79 4.28
CA ASP A 219 -7.00 -21.19 3.82
C ASP A 219 -6.95 -21.95 2.50
N LEU A 220 -6.12 -21.53 1.55
CA LEU A 220 -5.93 -22.22 0.28
C LEU A 220 -5.40 -23.64 0.49
N LEU A 221 -4.35 -23.81 1.30
CA LEU A 221 -3.75 -25.12 1.58
C LEU A 221 -4.73 -26.06 2.29
N LYS A 222 -5.51 -25.52 3.26
CA LYS A 222 -6.58 -26.30 3.91
C LYS A 222 -7.64 -26.79 2.92
N ARG A 223 -8.01 -25.98 1.92
CA ARG A 223 -9.00 -26.38 0.88
C ARG A 223 -8.50 -27.52 -0.02
N VAL A 224 -7.19 -27.64 -0.20
CA VAL A 224 -6.59 -28.74 -0.96
C VAL A 224 -6.05 -29.88 -0.07
N ASN A 225 -6.47 -29.90 1.20
CA ASN A 225 -6.11 -30.91 2.20
C ASN A 225 -4.59 -31.00 2.49
N ILE A 226 -3.86 -29.89 2.33
CA ILE A 226 -2.45 -29.80 2.70
C ILE A 226 -2.35 -29.11 4.05
N SER A 227 -1.82 -29.81 5.06
CA SER A 227 -1.50 -29.19 6.34
C SER A 227 -0.07 -28.66 6.30
N ALA A 228 0.09 -27.34 6.38
CA ALA A 228 1.39 -26.70 6.48
C ALA A 228 1.58 -26.11 7.87
N GLY A 229 2.73 -26.35 8.47
CA GLY A 229 3.10 -25.71 9.74
C GLY A 229 3.35 -24.20 9.52
N ARG A 230 3.25 -23.41 10.62
CA ARG A 230 3.45 -21.94 10.56
C ARG A 230 4.79 -21.53 9.94
N LYS A 231 5.86 -22.31 10.17
CA LYS A 231 7.18 -22.03 9.56
C LYS A 231 7.17 -22.21 8.05
N SER A 232 6.54 -23.28 7.55
CA SER A 232 6.41 -23.54 6.09
C SER A 232 5.53 -22.49 5.42
N LEU A 233 4.43 -22.08 6.07
CA LEU A 233 3.60 -20.96 5.63
C LEU A 233 4.39 -19.65 5.61
N GLY A 234 5.21 -19.39 6.63
CA GLY A 234 6.09 -18.22 6.66
C GLY A 234 7.06 -18.20 5.48
N LEU A 235 7.72 -19.32 5.17
CA LEU A 235 8.58 -19.42 4.00
C LEU A 235 7.80 -19.15 2.70
N LEU A 236 6.63 -19.76 2.55
CA LEU A 236 5.79 -19.55 1.36
C LEU A 236 5.34 -18.08 1.25
N THR A 237 5.05 -17.42 2.36
CA THR A 237 4.62 -16.02 2.38
C THR A 237 5.76 -15.07 2.04
N PHE A 238 6.95 -15.25 2.61
CA PHE A 238 8.01 -14.25 2.58
C PHE A 238 9.10 -14.50 1.56
N LEU A 239 9.36 -15.76 1.17
CA LEU A 239 10.44 -16.07 0.22
C LEU A 239 10.23 -15.43 -1.16
N PRO A 240 9.04 -15.52 -1.81
CA PRO A 240 8.85 -14.91 -3.13
C PRO A 240 9.01 -13.38 -3.13
N PRO A 241 8.42 -12.60 -2.18
CA PRO A 241 8.63 -11.16 -2.10
C PRO A 241 10.08 -10.78 -1.80
N MET A 242 10.75 -11.54 -0.95
CA MET A 242 12.16 -11.33 -0.62
C MET A 242 13.07 -11.57 -1.82
N LEU A 243 12.83 -12.62 -2.60
CA LEU A 243 13.55 -12.88 -3.85
C LEU A 243 13.31 -11.77 -4.86
N PHE A 244 12.05 -11.30 -5.01
CA PHE A 244 11.77 -10.16 -5.87
C PHE A 244 12.60 -8.92 -5.46
N ALA A 245 12.58 -8.53 -4.19
CA ALA A 245 13.33 -7.38 -3.71
C ALA A 245 14.84 -7.57 -3.82
N PHE A 246 15.33 -8.80 -3.69
CA PHE A 246 16.76 -9.12 -3.85
C PHE A 246 17.25 -8.93 -5.29
N PHE A 247 16.46 -9.36 -6.29
CA PHE A 247 16.81 -9.21 -7.71
C PHE A 247 16.43 -7.84 -8.28
N TYR A 248 15.43 -7.17 -7.68
CA TYR A 248 14.93 -5.87 -8.12
C TYR A 248 14.83 -4.89 -6.93
N PRO A 249 15.95 -4.41 -6.38
CA PRO A 249 15.96 -3.54 -5.20
C PRO A 249 15.15 -2.24 -5.39
N GLN A 250 15.12 -1.72 -6.64
CA GLN A 250 14.36 -0.52 -7.02
C GLN A 250 12.92 -0.83 -7.50
N GLY A 251 12.45 -2.06 -7.29
CA GLY A 251 11.17 -2.57 -7.81
C GLY A 251 9.92 -2.07 -7.09
N PHE A 252 10.02 -1.16 -6.12
CA PHE A 252 8.90 -0.68 -5.32
C PHE A 252 7.74 -0.15 -6.17
N ILE A 253 7.99 0.84 -7.04
CA ILE A 253 6.97 1.46 -7.90
C ILE A 253 6.43 0.46 -8.93
N THR A 254 7.31 -0.35 -9.51
CA THR A 254 6.93 -1.38 -10.50
C THR A 254 6.00 -2.42 -9.89
N ALA A 255 6.32 -2.92 -8.71
CA ALA A 255 5.49 -3.89 -8.00
C ALA A 255 4.14 -3.29 -7.59
N LEU A 256 4.10 -2.02 -7.15
CA LEU A 256 2.85 -1.31 -6.86
C LEU A 256 1.99 -1.12 -8.13
N GLY A 257 2.61 -0.82 -9.27
CA GLY A 257 1.92 -0.70 -10.55
C GLY A 257 1.22 -2.00 -10.95
N TYR A 258 1.92 -3.15 -10.89
CA TYR A 258 1.32 -4.47 -11.12
C TYR A 258 0.24 -4.80 -10.10
N ALA A 259 0.46 -4.50 -8.83
CA ALA A 259 -0.54 -4.67 -7.79
C ALA A 259 -1.80 -3.86 -8.10
N GLY A 260 -1.67 -2.62 -8.58
CA GLY A 260 -2.80 -1.77 -8.95
C GLY A 260 -3.65 -2.34 -10.07
N GLN A 261 -3.02 -2.91 -11.11
CA GLN A 261 -3.72 -3.58 -12.19
C GLN A 261 -4.50 -4.81 -11.70
N MET A 262 -3.87 -5.65 -10.86
CA MET A 262 -4.56 -6.80 -10.24
C MET A 262 -5.68 -6.35 -9.28
N PHE A 263 -5.49 -5.24 -8.59
CA PHE A 263 -6.47 -4.68 -7.69
C PHE A 263 -7.71 -4.16 -8.43
N ALA A 264 -7.56 -3.54 -9.59
CA ALA A 264 -8.69 -3.13 -10.42
C ALA A 264 -9.58 -4.33 -10.78
N PHE A 265 -8.97 -5.46 -11.14
CA PHE A 265 -9.73 -6.70 -11.37
C PHE A 265 -10.43 -7.19 -10.11
N TYR A 266 -9.73 -7.25 -8.98
CA TYR A 266 -10.26 -7.76 -7.72
C TYR A 266 -11.34 -6.86 -7.12
N ALA A 267 -11.13 -5.54 -7.12
CA ALA A 267 -11.99 -4.58 -6.44
C ALA A 267 -13.17 -4.08 -7.31
N VAL A 268 -13.05 -4.17 -8.63
CA VAL A 268 -14.07 -3.66 -9.56
C VAL A 268 -14.72 -4.78 -10.36
N VAL A 269 -13.95 -5.48 -11.19
CA VAL A 269 -14.51 -6.45 -12.14
C VAL A 269 -15.20 -7.59 -11.42
N LEU A 270 -14.56 -8.17 -10.42
CA LEU A 270 -15.07 -9.33 -9.69
C LEU A 270 -16.37 -9.01 -8.92
N PRO A 271 -16.46 -7.95 -8.09
CA PRO A 271 -17.70 -7.60 -7.39
C PRO A 271 -18.86 -7.27 -8.35
N ILE A 272 -18.57 -6.57 -9.44
CA ILE A 272 -19.58 -6.26 -10.46
C ILE A 272 -20.12 -7.54 -11.10
N ALA A 273 -19.25 -8.45 -11.50
CA ALA A 273 -19.65 -9.74 -12.06
C ALA A 273 -20.49 -10.58 -11.06
N MET A 274 -20.11 -10.56 -9.78
CA MET A 274 -20.87 -11.23 -8.72
C MET A 274 -22.26 -10.63 -8.54
N VAL A 275 -22.35 -9.29 -8.44
CA VAL A 275 -23.64 -8.58 -8.31
C VAL A 275 -24.51 -8.77 -9.55
N TRP A 276 -23.91 -8.72 -10.74
CA TRP A 276 -24.63 -8.98 -12.00
C TRP A 276 -25.25 -10.37 -12.01
N ARG A 277 -24.48 -11.39 -11.64
CA ARG A 277 -24.95 -12.78 -11.57
C ARG A 277 -26.04 -12.96 -10.50
N LEU A 278 -25.88 -12.35 -9.32
CA LEU A 278 -26.88 -12.39 -8.25
C LEU A 278 -28.19 -11.72 -8.66
N ARG A 279 -28.14 -10.56 -9.33
CA ARG A 279 -29.33 -9.85 -9.83
C ARG A 279 -30.09 -10.64 -10.88
N ASN A 280 -29.42 -11.45 -11.65
CA ASN A 280 -30.06 -12.31 -12.67
C ASN A 280 -30.68 -13.58 -12.05
N LYS A 281 -30.15 -14.08 -10.91
CA LYS A 281 -30.64 -15.29 -10.25
C LYS A 281 -31.74 -15.05 -9.24
N ASN A 282 -31.68 -13.95 -8.49
CA ASN A 282 -32.57 -13.68 -7.37
C ASN A 282 -33.23 -12.30 -7.51
N ALA A 283 -34.56 -12.30 -7.76
CA ALA A 283 -35.32 -11.07 -7.79
C ALA A 283 -35.43 -10.38 -6.41
N ASN A 284 -35.37 -11.12 -5.30
CA ASN A 284 -35.60 -10.66 -3.93
C ASN A 284 -34.31 -10.59 -3.10
N LEU A 285 -33.40 -9.65 -3.43
CA LEU A 285 -32.26 -9.34 -2.57
C LEU A 285 -32.72 -8.38 -1.46
N ALA A 286 -32.32 -8.66 -0.21
CA ALA A 286 -32.60 -7.83 0.95
C ALA A 286 -32.08 -6.39 0.82
N TYR A 287 -31.00 -6.21 0.04
CA TYR A 287 -30.43 -4.91 -0.29
C TYR A 287 -30.02 -4.83 -1.76
N ARG A 288 -30.36 -3.75 -2.42
CA ARG A 288 -29.96 -3.42 -3.79
C ARG A 288 -29.45 -1.99 -3.88
N VAL A 289 -28.28 -1.81 -4.48
CA VAL A 289 -27.80 -0.49 -4.89
C VAL A 289 -28.72 0.04 -6.01
N LYS A 290 -29.16 1.30 -5.89
CA LYS A 290 -29.99 1.96 -6.90
C LYS A 290 -29.22 2.11 -8.21
N GLY A 291 -29.93 2.20 -9.35
CA GLY A 291 -29.33 2.40 -10.68
C GLY A 291 -29.25 1.16 -11.58
N GLY A 292 -29.70 -0.01 -11.09
CA GLY A 292 -29.84 -1.20 -11.91
C GLY A 292 -28.54 -1.69 -12.59
N LYS A 293 -28.64 -2.13 -13.84
CA LYS A 293 -27.49 -2.56 -14.65
C LYS A 293 -26.63 -1.38 -15.10
N ALA A 294 -27.24 -0.21 -15.29
CA ALA A 294 -26.51 1.00 -15.71
C ALA A 294 -25.45 1.41 -14.70
N SER A 295 -25.78 1.38 -13.39
CA SER A 295 -24.79 1.69 -12.34
C SER A 295 -23.61 0.72 -12.30
N LEU A 296 -23.82 -0.55 -12.65
CA LEU A 296 -22.74 -1.55 -12.72
C LEU A 296 -21.84 -1.31 -13.92
N ILE A 297 -22.40 -0.93 -15.07
CA ILE A 297 -21.63 -0.61 -16.28
C ILE A 297 -20.80 0.67 -16.06
N ILE A 298 -21.40 1.71 -15.48
CA ILE A 298 -20.70 2.96 -15.14
C ILE A 298 -19.53 2.66 -14.17
N ALA A 299 -19.78 1.89 -13.12
CA ALA A 299 -18.74 1.50 -12.18
C ALA A 299 -17.61 0.68 -12.82
N LEU A 300 -17.96 -0.19 -13.79
CA LEU A 300 -16.96 -0.97 -14.54
C LEU A 300 -16.09 -0.05 -15.41
N VAL A 301 -16.71 0.85 -16.15
CA VAL A 301 -15.99 1.77 -17.03
C VAL A 301 -15.07 2.69 -16.22
N ILE A 302 -15.58 3.33 -15.16
CA ILE A 302 -14.76 4.24 -14.32
C ILE A 302 -13.63 3.51 -13.58
N GLY A 303 -13.83 2.25 -13.22
CA GLY A 303 -12.85 1.53 -12.40
C GLY A 303 -11.83 0.70 -13.18
N VAL A 304 -11.98 0.59 -14.53
CA VAL A 304 -11.04 -0.15 -15.40
C VAL A 304 -10.29 0.80 -16.34
N PHE A 305 -10.88 1.92 -16.69
CA PHE A 305 -10.30 2.99 -17.52
C PHE A 305 -10.02 4.25 -16.69
#